data_8192f1ac5943ddada180468df24be184
#
_entry.id   8192f1ac5943ddada180468df24be184
#
_cell.length_a   1.000
_cell.length_b   1.000
_cell.length_c   1.000
_cell.angle_alpha   90.00
_cell.angle_beta   90.00
_cell.angle_gamma   90.00
#
_symmetry.space_group_name_H-M   'P 1'
#
loop_
_entity.id
_entity.type
_entity.pdbx_description
1 polymer ?
#
loop_
_entity_poly.entity_id
_entity_poly.type
_entity_poly.pdbx_seq_one_letter_code
_entity_poly.pdbx_strand_id
1 'polypeptide(L)'
;MIELKGTYNQDCKIFIDEVETEAIELVRNILNQEISAGVQVRIMPDTHVGKGIVIGFTMPVTRMVNPNYIGVDIGCSVTTFKLNQRIEKERFPTLDHAIRRSIPMGMHIRKEKNLDDWWIIPYFETVNNNLHAFQQKWFQRFGETKGSIQVDKEYISRLCKKIGIKESTFYCSVGTLGGGNHFIELGESTKDGSHYLTIHSGSRHFGLKVCNYHAKKMHKTTVLPEEYHEEFKCITRDTLPTSDIPQKLEELNKRYHVGKREYMLEGEDMYEYLVDMVIAQTYAQFNHKAMAKAIFKDLGENYQAVDTVYSMHNFIDTTDWIIRKG
;
A
#
# COMPACT_ATOMS: atom_id res chain seq x y z
N MET A 1 11.41 10.56 -23.19
CA MET A 1 11.23 11.11 -21.82
C MET A 1 10.34 12.33 -21.91
N ILE A 2 9.27 12.39 -21.08
CA ILE A 2 8.28 13.48 -21.10
C ILE A 2 8.46 14.31 -19.82
N GLU A 3 8.49 15.63 -19.95
CA GLU A 3 8.47 16.56 -18.82
C GLU A 3 7.06 17.16 -18.68
N LEU A 4 6.52 17.10 -17.45
CA LEU A 4 5.23 17.69 -17.13
C LEU A 4 5.37 18.77 -16.05
N LYS A 5 4.49 19.76 -16.14
CA LYS A 5 4.41 20.86 -15.17
C LYS A 5 2.97 21.02 -14.71
N GLY A 6 2.80 21.36 -13.45
CA GLY A 6 1.52 21.68 -12.85
C GLY A 6 1.58 22.99 -12.06
N THR A 7 0.51 23.32 -11.38
CA THR A 7 0.39 24.55 -10.58
C THR A 7 1.38 24.60 -9.43
N TYR A 8 1.55 23.48 -8.71
CA TYR A 8 2.42 23.38 -7.55
C TYR A 8 3.76 22.71 -7.81
N ASN A 9 3.86 21.90 -8.89
CA ASN A 9 5.06 21.16 -9.21
C ASN A 9 5.56 21.46 -10.61
N GLN A 10 6.86 21.77 -10.73
CA GLN A 10 7.53 22.10 -11.99
C GLN A 10 8.61 21.07 -12.35
N ASP A 11 8.81 20.02 -11.51
CA ASP A 11 9.87 19.01 -11.70
C ASP A 11 9.27 17.59 -11.71
N CYS A 12 8.56 17.29 -12.80
CA CYS A 12 8.05 15.94 -13.06
C CYS A 12 8.65 15.39 -14.36
N LYS A 13 9.17 14.16 -14.30
CA LYS A 13 9.72 13.43 -15.44
C LYS A 13 9.09 12.04 -15.57
N ILE A 14 8.67 11.70 -16.78
CA ILE A 14 8.20 10.37 -17.15
C ILE A 14 9.26 9.71 -18.02
N PHE A 15 9.77 8.55 -17.61
CA PHE A 15 10.91 7.89 -18.24
C PHE A 15 10.52 6.95 -19.40
N ILE A 16 9.47 7.30 -20.13
CA ILE A 16 9.03 6.63 -21.36
C ILE A 16 8.59 7.70 -22.36
N ASP A 17 8.53 7.39 -23.64
CA ASP A 17 8.22 8.36 -24.70
C ASP A 17 6.73 8.35 -25.10
N GLU A 18 6.04 7.24 -24.87
CA GLU A 18 4.62 7.09 -25.18
C GLU A 18 3.86 6.72 -23.91
N VAL A 19 2.84 7.50 -23.56
CA VAL A 19 2.02 7.33 -22.35
C VAL A 19 0.56 7.58 -22.70
N GLU A 20 -0.33 6.77 -22.15
CA GLU A 20 -1.79 6.94 -22.27
C GLU A 20 -2.23 8.32 -21.76
N THR A 21 -3.14 8.96 -22.49
CA THR A 21 -3.65 10.30 -22.12
C THR A 21 -4.21 10.34 -20.71
N GLU A 22 -4.95 9.30 -20.30
CA GLU A 22 -5.52 9.20 -18.96
C GLU A 22 -4.43 9.12 -17.87
N ALA A 23 -3.33 8.42 -18.15
CA ALA A 23 -2.19 8.38 -17.24
C ALA A 23 -1.52 9.76 -17.09
N ILE A 24 -1.37 10.51 -18.18
CA ILE A 24 -0.86 11.89 -18.13
C ILE A 24 -1.79 12.78 -17.30
N GLU A 25 -3.10 12.64 -17.42
CA GLU A 25 -4.08 13.41 -16.62
C GLU A 25 -3.98 13.08 -15.14
N LEU A 26 -3.83 11.82 -14.76
CA LEU A 26 -3.61 11.41 -13.37
C LEU A 26 -2.33 12.06 -12.79
N VAL A 27 -1.25 12.08 -13.57
CA VAL A 27 -0.01 12.75 -13.14
C VAL A 27 -0.23 14.27 -13.02
N ARG A 28 -0.87 14.91 -13.98
CA ARG A 28 -1.17 16.36 -13.90
C ARG A 28 -2.02 16.71 -12.69
N ASN A 29 -2.97 15.86 -12.34
CA ASN A 29 -3.82 16.10 -11.16
C ASN A 29 -2.98 16.21 -9.88
N ILE A 30 -1.98 15.37 -9.69
CA ILE A 30 -1.10 15.47 -8.52
C ILE A 30 -0.16 16.68 -8.60
N LEU A 31 0.36 17.03 -9.80
CA LEU A 31 1.21 18.22 -9.97
C LEU A 31 0.48 19.53 -9.69
N ASN A 32 -0.85 19.51 -9.74
CA ASN A 32 -1.72 20.62 -9.40
C ASN A 32 -2.13 20.63 -7.92
N GLN A 33 -1.50 19.81 -7.06
CA GLN A 33 -1.81 19.72 -5.64
C GLN A 33 -0.59 20.05 -4.78
N GLU A 34 -0.85 20.64 -3.62
CA GLU A 34 0.15 21.10 -2.65
C GLU A 34 1.10 19.98 -2.18
N ILE A 35 0.63 18.73 -2.11
CA ILE A 35 1.46 17.59 -1.72
C ILE A 35 2.70 17.41 -2.60
N SER A 36 2.64 17.85 -3.85
CA SER A 36 3.75 17.76 -4.80
C SER A 36 4.65 19.00 -4.83
N ALA A 37 4.35 20.03 -4.04
CA ALA A 37 5.08 21.30 -4.07
C ALA A 37 6.56 21.12 -3.68
N GLY A 38 7.46 21.60 -4.53
CA GLY A 38 8.89 21.63 -4.25
C GLY A 38 9.60 20.29 -4.20
N VAL A 39 8.95 19.19 -4.62
CA VAL A 39 9.55 17.84 -4.64
C VAL A 39 9.68 17.31 -6.06
N GLN A 40 10.57 16.34 -6.26
CA GLN A 40 10.76 15.68 -7.54
C GLN A 40 9.69 14.58 -7.72
N VAL A 41 8.91 14.65 -8.77
CA VAL A 41 8.01 13.57 -9.19
C VAL A 41 8.65 12.80 -10.34
N ARG A 42 8.75 11.48 -10.18
CA ARG A 42 9.35 10.61 -11.20
C ARG A 42 8.40 9.46 -11.51
N ILE A 43 8.18 9.21 -12.78
CA ILE A 43 7.31 8.15 -13.28
C ILE A 43 8.17 7.16 -14.05
N MET A 44 8.16 5.91 -13.59
CA MET A 44 8.99 4.83 -14.14
C MET A 44 8.45 4.33 -15.50
N PRO A 45 9.28 3.62 -16.30
CA PRO A 45 8.92 3.26 -17.68
C PRO A 45 7.72 2.32 -17.83
N ASP A 46 7.36 1.56 -16.78
CA ASP A 46 6.21 0.64 -16.77
C ASP A 46 4.88 1.35 -16.49
N THR A 47 4.83 2.67 -16.64
CA THR A 47 3.67 3.48 -16.28
C THR A 47 2.43 3.13 -17.10
N HIS A 48 1.33 3.00 -16.38
CA HIS A 48 -0.02 2.83 -16.91
C HIS A 48 -1.05 3.33 -15.90
N VAL A 49 -2.32 3.40 -16.32
CA VAL A 49 -3.40 3.88 -15.47
C VAL A 49 -3.53 3.02 -14.22
N GLY A 50 -3.44 3.63 -13.06
CA GLY A 50 -3.62 3.02 -11.74
C GLY A 50 -4.76 3.65 -10.96
N LYS A 51 -5.21 3.00 -9.90
CA LYS A 51 -6.23 3.57 -9.01
C LYS A 51 -5.61 4.66 -8.12
N GLY A 52 -6.09 5.89 -8.27
CA GLY A 52 -5.66 7.07 -7.50
C GLY A 52 -4.45 7.79 -8.10
N ILE A 53 -3.46 7.08 -8.59
CA ILE A 53 -2.31 7.58 -9.33
C ILE A 53 -1.78 6.48 -10.26
N VAL A 54 -0.95 6.81 -11.22
CA VAL A 54 -0.35 5.84 -12.14
C VAL A 54 0.55 4.83 -11.44
N ILE A 55 0.70 3.67 -12.04
CA ILE A 55 1.77 2.72 -11.71
C ILE A 55 3.11 3.32 -12.16
N GLY A 56 4.21 2.98 -11.52
CA GLY A 56 5.52 3.59 -11.75
C GLY A 56 5.73 4.93 -11.01
N PHE A 57 4.74 5.38 -10.23
CA PHE A 57 4.81 6.65 -9.52
C PHE A 57 5.81 6.62 -8.36
N THR A 58 6.68 7.64 -8.33
CA THR A 58 7.59 7.91 -7.20
C THR A 58 7.61 9.40 -6.85
N MET A 59 7.56 9.69 -5.56
CA MET A 59 7.62 11.05 -5.04
C MET A 59 8.14 11.07 -3.59
N PRO A 60 9.02 12.01 -3.20
CA PRO A 60 9.37 12.22 -1.81
C PRO A 60 8.14 12.56 -0.95
N VAL A 61 8.06 11.96 0.23
CA VAL A 61 7.05 12.29 1.23
C VAL A 61 7.29 13.69 1.75
N THR A 62 6.25 14.51 1.80
CA THR A 62 6.27 15.85 2.41
C THR A 62 5.77 15.78 3.87
N ARG A 63 5.01 16.76 4.34
CA ARG A 63 4.28 16.72 5.61
C ARG A 63 2.87 16.13 5.46
N MET A 64 2.57 15.63 4.25
CA MET A 64 1.26 15.11 3.87
C MET A 64 1.42 13.75 3.20
N VAL A 65 0.41 12.89 3.34
CA VAL A 65 0.33 11.61 2.63
C VAL A 65 -1.10 11.30 2.21
N ASN A 66 -1.26 10.72 1.03
CA ASN A 66 -2.53 10.17 0.58
C ASN A 66 -2.44 8.63 0.51
N PRO A 67 -3.21 7.89 1.32
CA PRO A 67 -3.21 6.44 1.29
C PRO A 67 -3.47 5.84 -0.11
N ASN A 68 -4.25 6.53 -0.95
CA ASN A 68 -4.56 6.09 -2.31
C ASN A 68 -3.34 6.09 -3.24
N TYR A 69 -2.29 6.88 -2.93
CA TYR A 69 -1.06 6.91 -3.73
C TYR A 69 -0.20 5.66 -3.54
N ILE A 70 -0.33 4.99 -2.40
CA ILE A 70 0.24 3.66 -2.20
C ILE A 70 -0.73 2.61 -2.76
N GLY A 71 -2.04 2.83 -2.53
CA GLY A 71 -3.11 1.95 -2.97
C GLY A 71 -3.58 0.98 -1.89
N VAL A 72 -4.58 0.21 -2.27
CA VAL A 72 -5.30 -0.68 -1.34
C VAL A 72 -4.53 -1.95 -0.97
N ASP A 73 -3.55 -2.34 -1.79
CA ASP A 73 -2.71 -3.51 -1.51
C ASP A 73 -1.37 -3.07 -0.91
N ILE A 74 -1.44 -2.56 0.33
CA ILE A 74 -0.27 -2.14 1.09
C ILE A 74 0.69 -3.32 1.23
N GLY A 75 1.96 -3.10 0.85
CA GLY A 75 2.98 -4.14 0.92
C GLY A 75 2.84 -5.22 -0.15
N CYS A 76 2.11 -4.92 -1.26
CA CYS A 76 2.18 -5.76 -2.46
C CYS A 76 3.64 -5.91 -2.86
N SER A 77 4.08 -7.15 -3.09
CA SER A 77 5.49 -7.48 -3.20
C SER A 77 5.71 -8.79 -3.92
N VAL A 78 6.90 -8.96 -4.42
CA VAL A 78 7.38 -10.21 -4.99
C VAL A 78 8.44 -10.79 -4.06
N THR A 79 8.27 -12.06 -3.71
CA THR A 79 9.32 -12.82 -3.01
C THR A 79 9.76 -13.97 -3.88
N THR A 80 11.05 -14.03 -4.16
CA THR A 80 11.68 -15.10 -4.94
C THR A 80 12.54 -15.95 -4.02
N PHE A 81 12.21 -17.23 -3.93
CA PHE A 81 12.90 -18.23 -3.11
C PHE A 81 13.78 -19.09 -4.00
N LYS A 82 15.11 -19.01 -3.84
CA LYS A 82 16.03 -19.91 -4.50
C LYS A 82 15.90 -21.30 -3.87
N LEU A 83 15.63 -22.32 -4.67
CA LEU A 83 15.49 -23.69 -4.19
C LEU A 83 16.85 -24.35 -3.97
N ASN A 84 16.95 -25.22 -2.96
CA ASN A 84 18.14 -26.02 -2.69
C ASN A 84 18.44 -27.07 -3.78
N GLN A 85 17.44 -27.40 -4.60
CA GLN A 85 17.54 -28.37 -5.69
C GLN A 85 16.55 -28.05 -6.80
N ARG A 86 16.80 -28.58 -8.00
CA ARG A 86 15.89 -28.42 -9.13
C ARG A 86 14.62 -29.26 -8.93
N ILE A 87 13.54 -28.83 -9.54
CA ILE A 87 12.31 -29.62 -9.69
C ILE A 87 12.30 -30.13 -11.10
N GLU A 88 12.48 -31.47 -11.28
CA GLU A 88 12.47 -32.09 -12.58
C GLU A 88 11.10 -31.91 -13.28
N LYS A 89 11.11 -31.87 -14.64
CA LYS A 89 9.90 -31.59 -15.43
C LYS A 89 8.75 -32.54 -15.14
N GLU A 90 9.08 -33.79 -14.86
CA GLU A 90 8.12 -34.85 -14.51
C GLU A 90 7.37 -34.51 -13.19
N ARG A 91 7.95 -33.68 -12.35
CA ARG A 91 7.35 -33.23 -11.07
C ARG A 91 6.57 -31.92 -11.16
N PHE A 92 6.51 -31.25 -12.32
CA PHE A 92 5.73 -30.02 -12.48
C PHE A 92 4.22 -30.21 -12.18
N PRO A 93 3.58 -31.32 -12.61
CA PRO A 93 2.20 -31.59 -12.19
C PRO A 93 2.05 -31.74 -10.67
N THR A 94 3.05 -32.33 -10.00
CA THR A 94 3.06 -32.46 -8.53
C THR A 94 3.17 -31.10 -7.86
N LEU A 95 4.02 -30.21 -8.39
CA LEU A 95 4.13 -28.83 -7.90
C LEU A 95 2.81 -28.06 -8.09
N ASP A 96 2.20 -28.10 -9.26
CA ASP A 96 0.92 -27.46 -9.53
C ASP A 96 -0.17 -27.96 -8.57
N HIS A 97 -0.22 -29.29 -8.38
CA HIS A 97 -1.17 -29.88 -7.43
C HIS A 97 -0.90 -29.43 -5.98
N ALA A 98 0.37 -29.39 -5.54
CA ALA A 98 0.76 -28.92 -4.22
C ALA A 98 0.34 -27.45 -4.00
N ILE A 99 0.58 -26.56 -4.98
CA ILE A 99 0.17 -25.16 -4.92
C ILE A 99 -1.36 -25.06 -4.78
N ARG A 100 -2.11 -25.72 -5.67
CA ARG A 100 -3.59 -25.64 -5.66
C ARG A 100 -4.22 -26.22 -4.41
N ARG A 101 -3.62 -27.25 -3.83
CA ARG A 101 -4.12 -27.89 -2.61
C ARG A 101 -3.82 -27.06 -1.36
N SER A 102 -2.61 -26.51 -1.25
CA SER A 102 -2.15 -25.86 -0.01
C SER A 102 -2.40 -24.37 0.05
N ILE A 103 -2.62 -23.69 -1.09
CA ILE A 103 -2.75 -22.24 -1.15
C ILE A 103 -4.17 -21.82 -1.56
N PRO A 104 -4.99 -21.29 -0.64
CA PRO A 104 -6.25 -20.65 -0.99
C PRO A 104 -6.02 -19.44 -1.91
N MET A 105 -6.86 -19.31 -2.96
CA MET A 105 -6.75 -18.29 -4.00
C MET A 105 -8.03 -17.46 -4.13
N GLY A 106 -7.95 -16.31 -4.80
CA GLY A 106 -9.07 -15.40 -4.99
C GLY A 106 -9.60 -14.85 -3.67
N MET A 107 -10.90 -15.00 -3.45
CA MET A 107 -11.57 -14.58 -2.22
C MET A 107 -11.48 -15.61 -1.08
N HIS A 108 -10.94 -16.80 -1.36
CA HIS A 108 -10.84 -17.85 -0.35
C HIS A 108 -9.70 -17.58 0.62
N ILE A 109 -9.96 -17.86 1.89
CA ILE A 109 -8.99 -17.86 2.98
C ILE A 109 -9.05 -19.21 3.71
N ARG A 110 -8.11 -19.47 4.61
CA ARG A 110 -8.12 -20.70 5.41
C ARG A 110 -9.38 -20.77 6.27
N LYS A 111 -9.89 -21.98 6.49
CA LYS A 111 -11.08 -22.21 7.35
C LYS A 111 -10.78 -22.00 8.84
N GLU A 112 -9.56 -22.32 9.24
CA GLU A 112 -9.09 -22.20 10.61
C GLU A 112 -8.03 -21.11 10.74
N LYS A 113 -7.95 -20.48 11.92
CA LYS A 113 -6.89 -19.51 12.21
C LYS A 113 -5.55 -20.21 12.14
N ASN A 114 -4.63 -19.63 11.35
CA ASN A 114 -3.23 -20.05 11.42
C ASN A 114 -2.61 -19.41 12.67
N LEU A 115 -2.50 -20.18 13.72
CA LEU A 115 -1.94 -19.75 15.02
C LEU A 115 -0.57 -20.37 15.29
N ASP A 116 0.10 -20.88 14.27
CA ASP A 116 1.40 -21.52 14.39
C ASP A 116 2.47 -20.55 14.90
N ASP A 117 3.16 -20.91 15.96
CA ASP A 117 4.20 -20.07 16.59
C ASP A 117 5.37 -19.75 15.68
N TRP A 118 5.65 -20.59 14.68
CA TRP A 118 6.75 -20.39 13.73
C TRP A 118 6.65 -19.08 12.93
N TRP A 119 5.43 -18.51 12.77
CA TRP A 119 5.27 -17.21 12.08
C TRP A 119 4.79 -16.12 13.03
N ILE A 120 3.95 -16.43 14.03
CA ILE A 120 3.36 -15.44 14.95
C ILE A 120 4.45 -14.78 15.80
N ILE A 121 5.32 -15.59 16.43
CA ILE A 121 6.40 -15.05 17.27
C ILE A 121 7.36 -14.19 16.44
N PRO A 122 7.96 -14.70 15.34
CA PRO A 122 8.84 -13.87 14.53
C PRO A 122 8.11 -12.67 13.87
N TYR A 123 6.82 -12.76 13.59
CA TYR A 123 6.04 -11.63 13.10
C TYR A 123 6.01 -10.50 14.13
N PHE A 124 5.66 -10.79 15.38
CA PHE A 124 5.64 -9.76 16.43
C PHE A 124 7.01 -9.18 16.70
N GLU A 125 8.05 -9.99 16.73
CA GLU A 125 9.43 -9.50 16.85
C GLU A 125 9.80 -8.59 15.68
N THR A 126 9.54 -9.02 14.44
CA THR A 126 9.88 -8.25 13.24
C THR A 126 9.10 -6.94 13.16
N VAL A 127 7.78 -6.96 13.42
CA VAL A 127 6.97 -5.75 13.33
C VAL A 127 7.37 -4.73 14.41
N ASN A 128 7.70 -5.17 15.61
CA ASN A 128 8.16 -4.27 16.67
C ASN A 128 9.52 -3.66 16.36
N ASN A 129 10.45 -4.44 15.79
CA ASN A 129 11.74 -3.92 15.32
C ASN A 129 11.56 -2.90 14.18
N ASN A 130 10.67 -3.19 13.22
CA ASN A 130 10.37 -2.29 12.12
C ASN A 130 9.72 -0.99 12.62
N LEU A 131 8.80 -1.06 13.58
CA LEU A 131 8.19 0.11 14.18
C LEU A 131 9.18 0.95 14.98
N HIS A 132 10.08 0.31 15.73
CA HIS A 132 11.15 1.03 16.42
C HIS A 132 12.05 1.79 15.43
N ALA A 133 12.47 1.14 14.36
CA ALA A 133 13.26 1.78 13.29
C ALA A 133 12.47 2.93 12.63
N PHE A 134 11.17 2.72 12.33
CA PHE A 134 10.29 3.76 11.82
C PHE A 134 10.19 4.97 12.76
N GLN A 135 10.00 4.76 14.06
CA GLN A 135 9.92 5.85 15.04
C GLN A 135 11.21 6.66 15.12
N GLN A 136 12.37 6.01 15.01
CA GLN A 136 13.67 6.71 14.92
C GLN A 136 13.76 7.57 13.65
N LYS A 137 13.33 7.04 12.50
CA LYS A 137 13.30 7.77 11.22
C LYS A 137 12.28 8.91 11.22
N TRP A 138 11.13 8.72 11.88
CA TRP A 138 10.15 9.77 12.10
C TRP A 138 10.75 10.94 12.88
N PHE A 139 11.39 10.64 14.00
CA PHE A 139 12.06 11.68 14.80
C PHE A 139 13.14 12.41 13.99
N GLN A 140 13.99 11.68 13.26
CA GLN A 140 15.02 12.28 12.40
C GLN A 140 14.43 13.20 11.32
N ARG A 141 13.27 12.86 10.77
CA ARG A 141 12.64 13.59 9.68
C ARG A 141 11.82 14.80 10.15
N PHE A 142 11.05 14.62 11.22
CA PHE A 142 10.05 15.60 11.65
C PHE A 142 10.37 16.27 13.00
N GLY A 143 11.35 15.79 13.74
CA GLY A 143 11.72 16.30 15.07
C GLY A 143 10.73 15.94 16.19
N GLU A 144 9.79 15.02 15.92
CA GLU A 144 8.71 14.67 16.84
C GLU A 144 8.94 13.33 17.49
N THR A 145 8.95 13.29 18.82
CA THR A 145 8.97 12.03 19.59
C THR A 145 7.56 11.50 19.76
N LYS A 146 7.33 10.25 19.41
CA LYS A 146 6.07 9.54 19.61
C LYS A 146 6.19 8.49 20.70
N GLY A 147 5.07 8.17 21.35
CA GLY A 147 5.01 7.12 22.36
C GLY A 147 5.45 5.75 21.81
N SER A 148 6.04 4.91 22.66
CA SER A 148 6.43 3.55 22.27
C SER A 148 5.21 2.74 21.86
N ILE A 149 5.33 2.01 20.75
CA ILE A 149 4.30 1.12 20.24
C ILE A 149 4.81 -0.33 20.40
N GLN A 150 4.02 -1.15 21.08
CA GLN A 150 4.25 -2.58 21.19
C GLN A 150 3.09 -3.31 20.53
N VAL A 151 3.37 -4.02 19.45
CA VAL A 151 2.40 -4.84 18.72
C VAL A 151 2.44 -6.26 19.26
N ASP A 152 1.30 -6.71 19.74
CA ASP A 152 1.02 -8.05 20.21
C ASP A 152 -0.37 -8.52 19.73
N LYS A 153 -0.83 -9.66 20.18
CA LYS A 153 -2.16 -10.20 19.82
C LYS A 153 -3.30 -9.25 20.19
N GLU A 154 -3.19 -8.58 21.33
CA GLU A 154 -4.21 -7.63 21.78
C GLU A 154 -4.22 -6.36 20.93
N TYR A 155 -3.04 -5.85 20.56
CA TYR A 155 -2.92 -4.73 19.62
C TYR A 155 -3.57 -5.07 18.26
N ILE A 156 -3.28 -6.24 17.71
CA ILE A 156 -3.88 -6.70 16.44
C ILE A 156 -5.41 -6.82 16.58
N SER A 157 -5.91 -7.32 17.69
CA SER A 157 -7.36 -7.39 17.94
C SER A 157 -8.01 -6.00 17.93
N ARG A 158 -7.42 -5.02 18.63
CA ARG A 158 -7.88 -3.62 18.62
C ARG A 158 -7.80 -3.00 17.23
N LEU A 159 -6.70 -3.23 16.50
CA LEU A 159 -6.52 -2.72 15.14
C LEU A 159 -7.56 -3.33 14.18
N CYS A 160 -7.79 -4.63 14.23
CA CYS A 160 -8.83 -5.28 13.43
C CYS A 160 -10.21 -4.67 13.68
N LYS A 161 -10.56 -4.44 14.96
CA LYS A 161 -11.82 -3.75 15.33
C LYS A 161 -11.87 -2.32 14.77
N LYS A 162 -10.77 -1.56 14.88
CA LYS A 162 -10.64 -0.19 14.36
C LYS A 162 -10.90 -0.11 12.86
N ILE A 163 -10.32 -1.02 12.07
CA ILE A 163 -10.46 -1.03 10.61
C ILE A 163 -11.68 -1.82 10.10
N GLY A 164 -12.46 -2.40 11.00
CA GLY A 164 -13.73 -3.07 10.68
C GLY A 164 -13.57 -4.44 10.03
N ILE A 165 -12.63 -5.27 10.52
CA ILE A 165 -12.52 -6.69 10.16
C ILE A 165 -12.61 -7.58 11.39
N LYS A 166 -12.99 -8.85 11.17
CA LYS A 166 -12.89 -9.85 12.23
C LYS A 166 -11.43 -10.23 12.43
N GLU A 167 -10.98 -10.33 13.67
CA GLU A 167 -9.63 -10.79 14.00
C GLU A 167 -9.31 -12.17 13.37
N SER A 168 -10.32 -13.06 13.29
CA SER A 168 -10.17 -14.34 12.60
C SER A 168 -9.74 -14.17 11.13
N THR A 169 -10.21 -13.12 10.43
CA THR A 169 -9.82 -12.85 9.04
C THR A 169 -8.33 -12.57 8.92
N PHE A 170 -7.74 -11.85 9.88
CA PHE A 170 -6.29 -11.62 9.93
C PHE A 170 -5.53 -12.95 9.95
N TYR A 171 -5.83 -13.84 10.90
CA TYR A 171 -5.13 -15.12 11.04
C TYR A 171 -5.47 -16.13 9.94
N CYS A 172 -6.71 -16.14 9.42
CA CYS A 172 -7.11 -17.04 8.34
C CYS A 172 -6.55 -16.63 6.97
N SER A 173 -6.12 -15.39 6.79
CA SER A 173 -5.60 -14.90 5.52
C SER A 173 -4.09 -15.16 5.33
N VAL A 174 -3.34 -15.48 6.38
CA VAL A 174 -1.91 -15.81 6.27
C VAL A 174 -1.72 -17.11 5.48
N GLY A 175 -0.82 -17.09 4.52
CA GLY A 175 -0.56 -18.22 3.61
C GLY A 175 -1.63 -18.36 2.54
N THR A 176 -2.22 -17.25 2.08
CA THR A 176 -3.18 -17.23 0.97
C THR A 176 -2.73 -16.28 -0.13
N LEU A 177 -2.99 -16.64 -1.39
CA LEU A 177 -2.49 -15.90 -2.55
C LEU A 177 -3.28 -14.63 -2.83
N GLY A 178 -4.60 -14.74 -2.94
CA GLY A 178 -5.49 -13.70 -3.44
C GLY A 178 -5.84 -13.82 -4.90
N GLY A 179 -6.23 -12.70 -5.47
CA GLY A 179 -6.63 -12.59 -6.88
C GLY A 179 -6.02 -11.37 -7.55
N GLY A 180 -6.52 -11.04 -8.73
CA GLY A 180 -5.97 -9.96 -9.55
C GLY A 180 -4.66 -10.38 -10.21
N ASN A 181 -3.63 -9.55 -10.05
CA ASN A 181 -2.28 -9.78 -10.59
C ASN A 181 -1.40 -10.67 -9.71
N HIS A 182 -1.93 -11.27 -8.63
CA HIS A 182 -1.15 -12.17 -7.77
C HIS A 182 -0.90 -13.53 -8.45
N PHE A 183 0.30 -14.06 -8.31
CA PHE A 183 0.70 -15.32 -8.93
C PHE A 183 1.75 -16.08 -8.09
N ILE A 184 1.90 -17.36 -8.41
CA ILE A 184 3.00 -18.23 -7.97
C ILE A 184 3.56 -18.89 -9.22
N GLU A 185 4.87 -18.77 -9.42
CA GLU A 185 5.54 -19.37 -10.58
C GLU A 185 6.86 -20.04 -10.20
N LEU A 186 7.26 -21.02 -11.01
CA LEU A 186 8.57 -21.62 -10.97
C LEU A 186 9.39 -21.07 -12.14
N GLY A 187 10.52 -20.43 -11.84
CA GLY A 187 11.47 -19.94 -12.82
C GLY A 187 12.78 -20.73 -12.80
N GLU A 188 13.50 -20.72 -13.90
CA GLU A 188 14.85 -21.29 -14.01
C GLU A 188 15.86 -20.21 -14.38
N SER A 189 16.99 -20.15 -13.67
CA SER A 189 18.09 -19.25 -13.97
C SER A 189 18.81 -19.69 -15.24
N THR A 190 18.96 -18.79 -16.20
CA THR A 190 19.74 -19.04 -17.43
C THR A 190 21.25 -19.15 -17.20
N LYS A 191 21.74 -18.73 -16.01
CA LYS A 191 23.17 -18.73 -15.68
C LYS A 191 23.65 -20.08 -15.16
N ASP A 192 22.88 -20.68 -14.23
CA ASP A 192 23.30 -21.87 -13.48
C ASP A 192 22.23 -22.97 -13.40
N GLY A 193 21.07 -22.75 -14.03
CA GLY A 193 19.96 -23.69 -14.00
C GLY A 193 19.28 -23.82 -12.61
N SER A 194 19.60 -22.94 -11.66
CA SER A 194 18.93 -22.93 -10.37
C SER A 194 17.43 -22.64 -10.52
N HIS A 195 16.60 -23.32 -9.74
CA HIS A 195 15.17 -23.07 -9.71
C HIS A 195 14.79 -22.07 -8.63
N TYR A 196 13.80 -21.25 -8.96
CA TYR A 196 13.28 -20.18 -8.09
C TYR A 196 11.76 -20.29 -8.04
N LEU A 197 11.21 -20.36 -6.82
CA LEU A 197 9.78 -20.20 -6.59
C LEU A 197 9.50 -18.71 -6.33
N THR A 198 8.77 -18.08 -7.24
CA THR A 198 8.39 -16.67 -7.13
C THR A 198 6.93 -16.54 -6.71
N ILE A 199 6.67 -15.75 -5.67
CA ILE A 199 5.34 -15.48 -5.14
C ILE A 199 5.09 -13.98 -5.20
N HIS A 200 4.07 -13.56 -5.96
CA HIS A 200 3.54 -12.21 -5.97
C HIS A 200 2.23 -12.16 -5.19
N SER A 201 2.21 -11.46 -4.07
CA SER A 201 1.06 -11.29 -3.19
C SER A 201 1.24 -10.06 -2.30
N GLY A 202 0.33 -9.79 -1.39
CA GLY A 202 0.38 -8.64 -0.50
C GLY A 202 -0.23 -8.91 0.89
N SER A 203 -0.65 -7.84 1.55
CA SER A 203 -1.22 -7.86 2.91
C SER A 203 -2.68 -8.31 2.97
N ARG A 204 -3.24 -8.80 1.87
CA ARG A 204 -4.59 -9.35 1.77
C ARG A 204 -5.66 -8.34 2.17
N HIS A 205 -6.80 -8.83 2.64
CA HIS A 205 -7.92 -8.00 3.10
C HIS A 205 -7.53 -7.07 4.27
N PHE A 206 -6.49 -7.40 5.01
CA PHE A 206 -5.99 -6.58 6.11
C PHE A 206 -5.48 -5.22 5.61
N GLY A 207 -4.53 -5.19 4.67
CA GLY A 207 -4.02 -3.94 4.11
C GLY A 207 -5.07 -3.14 3.35
N LEU A 208 -5.99 -3.81 2.61
CA LEU A 208 -7.14 -3.16 1.99
C LEU A 208 -7.96 -2.36 3.03
N LYS A 209 -8.21 -2.94 4.20
CA LYS A 209 -9.00 -2.29 5.24
C LYS A 209 -8.24 -1.18 5.94
N VAL A 210 -6.93 -1.34 6.14
CA VAL A 210 -6.06 -0.26 6.62
C VAL A 210 -6.13 0.93 5.67
N CYS A 211 -5.87 0.73 4.38
CA CYS A 211 -5.96 1.81 3.39
C CYS A 211 -7.33 2.49 3.40
N ASN A 212 -8.41 1.72 3.34
CA ASN A 212 -9.77 2.26 3.30
C ASN A 212 -10.16 3.01 4.59
N TYR A 213 -9.69 2.56 5.75
CA TYR A 213 -9.92 3.25 7.02
C TYR A 213 -9.30 4.65 7.01
N HIS A 214 -8.02 4.73 6.66
CA HIS A 214 -7.30 5.99 6.62
C HIS A 214 -7.74 6.90 5.47
N ALA A 215 -8.10 6.34 4.31
CA ALA A 215 -8.70 7.12 3.23
C ALA A 215 -10.05 7.75 3.62
N LYS A 216 -10.89 7.04 4.40
CA LYS A 216 -12.12 7.62 4.95
C LYS A 216 -11.85 8.68 6.03
N LYS A 217 -10.82 8.48 6.86
CA LYS A 217 -10.40 9.46 7.87
C LYS A 217 -9.93 10.73 7.20
N MET A 218 -9.15 10.64 6.15
CA MET A 218 -8.68 11.74 5.32
C MET A 218 -9.83 12.66 4.87
N HIS A 219 -10.97 12.10 4.45
CA HIS A 219 -12.14 12.89 4.04
C HIS A 219 -12.84 13.63 5.20
N LYS A 220 -12.63 13.22 6.45
CA LYS A 220 -13.27 13.85 7.63
C LYS A 220 -12.45 15.00 8.20
N THR A 221 -11.15 15.06 7.93
CA THR A 221 -10.22 16.03 8.54
C THR A 221 -10.07 17.33 7.76
N THR A 222 -10.65 17.43 6.57
CA THR A 222 -10.63 18.72 5.84
C THR A 222 -11.65 19.65 6.44
N VAL A 223 -11.19 20.40 7.42
CA VAL A 223 -11.94 21.53 7.98
C VAL A 223 -11.83 22.66 6.96
N LEU A 224 -12.93 22.99 6.29
CA LEU A 224 -13.01 24.22 5.53
C LEU A 224 -12.87 25.39 6.53
N PRO A 225 -12.19 26.48 6.15
CA PRO A 225 -12.00 27.62 7.02
C PRO A 225 -13.35 28.14 7.59
N GLU A 226 -13.34 28.73 8.78
CA GLU A 226 -14.56 29.24 9.41
C GLU A 226 -15.23 30.29 8.53
N GLU A 227 -14.43 31.07 7.80
CA GLU A 227 -14.89 32.03 6.80
C GLU A 227 -15.76 31.38 5.71
N TYR A 228 -15.41 30.17 5.24
CA TYR A 228 -16.26 29.43 4.28
C TYR A 228 -17.62 29.13 4.90
N HIS A 229 -17.66 28.65 6.14
CA HIS A 229 -18.91 28.27 6.80
C HIS A 229 -19.80 29.49 7.06
N GLU A 230 -19.22 30.63 7.40
CA GLU A 230 -19.95 31.88 7.56
C GLU A 230 -20.48 32.40 6.22
N GLU A 231 -19.64 32.42 5.16
CA GLU A 231 -20.10 32.82 3.83
C GLU A 231 -21.18 31.86 3.29
N PHE A 232 -21.05 30.55 3.52
CA PHE A 232 -22.08 29.58 3.15
C PHE A 232 -23.41 29.85 3.82
N LYS A 233 -23.40 30.14 5.13
CA LYS A 233 -24.61 30.54 5.88
C LYS A 233 -25.23 31.82 5.35
N CYS A 234 -24.40 32.85 5.08
CA CYS A 234 -24.87 34.10 4.50
C CYS A 234 -25.50 33.90 3.12
N ILE A 235 -24.84 33.13 2.21
CA ILE A 235 -25.40 32.88 0.88
C ILE A 235 -26.74 32.16 0.98
N THR A 236 -26.86 31.15 1.83
CA THR A 236 -28.07 30.34 1.95
C THR A 236 -29.21 31.09 2.64
N ARG A 237 -28.91 32.03 3.55
CA ARG A 237 -29.91 32.82 4.29
C ARG A 237 -30.33 34.09 3.55
N ASP A 238 -29.36 34.82 2.98
CA ASP A 238 -29.56 36.23 2.61
C ASP A 238 -29.65 36.43 1.07
N THR A 239 -29.50 35.38 0.25
CA THR A 239 -29.59 35.48 -1.21
C THR A 239 -31.04 35.46 -1.69
N LEU A 240 -31.43 36.54 -2.35
CA LEU A 240 -32.71 36.64 -3.06
C LEU A 240 -32.44 37.16 -4.50
N PRO A 241 -33.08 36.58 -5.52
CA PRO A 241 -33.98 35.42 -5.44
C PRO A 241 -33.24 34.14 -5.12
N THR A 242 -33.91 33.14 -4.56
CA THR A 242 -33.32 31.85 -4.15
C THR A 242 -32.75 31.02 -5.34
N SER A 243 -33.17 31.35 -6.56
CA SER A 243 -32.61 30.79 -7.80
C SER A 243 -31.10 31.06 -7.98
N ASP A 244 -30.57 32.10 -7.34
CA ASP A 244 -29.16 32.48 -7.48
C ASP A 244 -28.24 31.77 -6.47
N ILE A 245 -28.83 31.10 -5.45
CA ILE A 245 -28.08 30.34 -4.44
C ILE A 245 -27.13 29.34 -5.06
N PRO A 246 -27.55 28.47 -6.03
CA PRO A 246 -26.65 27.48 -6.62
C PRO A 246 -25.43 28.10 -7.28
N GLN A 247 -25.59 29.19 -8.01
CA GLN A 247 -24.49 29.88 -8.68
C GLN A 247 -23.52 30.49 -7.66
N LYS A 248 -24.00 31.17 -6.62
CA LYS A 248 -23.17 31.74 -5.57
C LYS A 248 -22.44 30.69 -4.75
N LEU A 249 -23.07 29.52 -4.47
CA LEU A 249 -22.43 28.42 -3.82
C LEU A 249 -21.36 27.80 -4.72
N GLU A 250 -21.57 27.72 -6.03
CA GLU A 250 -20.55 27.27 -6.97
C GLU A 250 -19.33 28.21 -6.99
N GLU A 251 -19.54 29.51 -6.97
CA GLU A 251 -18.47 30.53 -6.88
C GLU A 251 -17.72 30.45 -5.55
N LEU A 252 -18.44 30.27 -4.43
CA LEU A 252 -17.85 30.04 -3.11
C LEU A 252 -16.99 28.75 -3.13
N ASN A 253 -17.56 27.66 -3.62
CA ASN A 253 -16.87 26.40 -3.74
C ASN A 253 -15.61 26.47 -4.64
N LYS A 254 -15.66 27.25 -5.74
CA LYS A 254 -14.49 27.52 -6.58
C LYS A 254 -13.42 28.30 -5.85
N ARG A 255 -13.80 29.34 -5.09
CA ARG A 255 -12.87 30.19 -4.31
C ARG A 255 -12.12 29.41 -3.25
N TYR A 256 -12.83 28.56 -2.53
CA TYR A 256 -12.26 27.72 -1.47
C TYR A 256 -11.79 26.35 -1.97
N HIS A 257 -11.83 26.11 -3.29
CA HIS A 257 -11.44 24.85 -3.92
C HIS A 257 -12.17 23.61 -3.38
N VAL A 258 -13.42 23.79 -2.95
CA VAL A 258 -14.28 22.70 -2.44
C VAL A 258 -14.46 21.65 -3.54
N GLY A 259 -14.17 20.40 -3.22
CA GLY A 259 -14.25 19.26 -4.17
C GLY A 259 -13.08 19.16 -5.15
N LYS A 260 -12.14 20.13 -5.16
CA LYS A 260 -10.87 20.05 -5.94
C LYS A 260 -9.66 19.79 -5.07
N ARG A 261 -9.75 19.97 -3.75
CA ARG A 261 -8.69 19.55 -2.82
C ARG A 261 -8.77 18.04 -2.69
N GLU A 262 -7.75 17.34 -3.12
CA GLU A 262 -7.54 16.00 -2.62
C GLU A 262 -7.24 16.12 -1.13
N TYR A 263 -7.95 15.34 -0.35
CA TYR A 263 -7.76 15.28 1.07
C TYR A 263 -6.45 14.54 1.35
N MET A 264 -5.72 14.96 2.37
CA MET A 264 -4.44 14.42 2.77
C MET A 264 -4.44 14.11 4.26
N LEU A 265 -3.63 13.15 4.67
CA LEU A 265 -3.33 12.92 6.07
C LEU A 265 -2.11 13.73 6.45
N GLU A 266 -2.18 14.42 7.58
CA GLU A 266 -1.12 15.25 8.15
C GLU A 266 -0.92 14.94 9.64
N GLY A 267 0.24 15.32 10.20
CA GLY A 267 0.50 15.24 11.62
C GLY A 267 0.25 13.85 12.21
N GLU A 268 -0.60 13.77 13.23
CA GLU A 268 -0.92 12.51 13.94
C GLU A 268 -1.63 11.50 13.03
N ASP A 269 -2.49 11.95 12.13
CA ASP A 269 -3.21 11.06 11.21
C ASP A 269 -2.27 10.43 10.19
N MET A 270 -1.28 11.16 9.71
CA MET A 270 -0.21 10.63 8.86
C MET A 270 0.64 9.62 9.63
N TYR A 271 1.04 9.94 10.86
CA TYR A 271 1.82 9.04 11.70
C TYR A 271 1.08 7.73 11.95
N GLU A 272 -0.19 7.78 12.35
CA GLU A 272 -1.03 6.61 12.59
C GLU A 272 -1.15 5.73 11.33
N TYR A 273 -1.35 6.35 10.16
CA TYR A 273 -1.39 5.62 8.90
C TYR A 273 -0.07 4.89 8.59
N LEU A 274 1.07 5.56 8.81
CA LEU A 274 2.38 4.96 8.54
C LEU A 274 2.70 3.82 9.51
N VAL A 275 2.27 3.89 10.77
CA VAL A 275 2.33 2.78 11.73
C VAL A 275 1.53 1.58 11.20
N ASP A 276 0.27 1.78 10.86
CA ASP A 276 -0.60 0.71 10.35
C ASP A 276 -0.08 0.14 9.01
N MET A 277 0.56 0.98 8.18
CA MET A 277 1.25 0.57 6.93
C MET A 277 2.43 -0.36 7.23
N VAL A 278 3.30 -0.02 8.18
CA VAL A 278 4.45 -0.87 8.57
C VAL A 278 3.96 -2.24 9.08
N ILE A 279 2.88 -2.27 9.84
CA ILE A 279 2.25 -3.51 10.32
C ILE A 279 1.76 -4.36 9.12
N ALA A 280 1.08 -3.73 8.16
CA ALA A 280 0.56 -4.42 6.97
C ALA A 280 1.68 -4.91 6.03
N GLN A 281 2.75 -4.15 5.86
CA GLN A 281 3.92 -4.55 5.08
C GLN A 281 4.62 -5.77 5.69
N THR A 282 4.83 -5.75 7.01
CA THR A 282 5.41 -6.90 7.72
C THR A 282 4.51 -8.13 7.60
N TYR A 283 3.18 -7.94 7.67
CA TYR A 283 2.23 -9.02 7.45
C TYR A 283 2.34 -9.65 6.05
N ALA A 284 2.53 -8.84 4.99
CA ALA A 284 2.69 -9.33 3.62
C ALA A 284 3.93 -10.24 3.49
N GLN A 285 5.06 -9.88 4.12
CA GLN A 285 6.25 -10.72 4.13
C GLN A 285 5.98 -12.10 4.74
N PHE A 286 5.27 -12.15 5.86
CA PHE A 286 4.93 -13.41 6.52
C PHE A 286 3.87 -14.20 5.76
N ASN A 287 2.98 -13.53 5.01
CA ASN A 287 2.07 -14.18 4.09
C ASN A 287 2.83 -14.99 3.01
N HIS A 288 3.86 -14.40 2.40
CA HIS A 288 4.71 -15.08 1.41
C HIS A 288 5.48 -16.26 2.01
N LYS A 289 6.11 -16.07 3.17
CA LYS A 289 6.82 -17.14 3.88
C LYS A 289 5.89 -18.31 4.21
N ALA A 290 4.64 -18.01 4.60
CA ALA A 290 3.66 -19.04 4.92
C ALA A 290 3.21 -19.83 3.69
N MET A 291 3.06 -19.17 2.53
CA MET A 291 2.77 -19.85 1.27
C MET A 291 3.94 -20.75 0.84
N ALA A 292 5.16 -20.23 0.83
CA ALA A 292 6.34 -21.01 0.46
C ALA A 292 6.49 -22.25 1.36
N LYS A 293 6.36 -22.07 2.70
CA LYS A 293 6.43 -23.20 3.64
C LYS A 293 5.36 -24.25 3.38
N ALA A 294 4.12 -23.84 3.08
CA ALA A 294 3.05 -24.78 2.76
C ALA A 294 3.33 -25.56 1.48
N ILE A 295 3.84 -24.91 0.43
CA ILE A 295 4.19 -25.53 -0.85
C ILE A 295 5.34 -26.52 -0.65
N PHE A 296 6.41 -26.13 0.04
CA PHE A 296 7.57 -27.01 0.29
C PHE A 296 7.18 -28.23 1.11
N LYS A 297 6.34 -28.07 2.12
CA LYS A 297 5.81 -29.20 2.91
C LYS A 297 5.05 -30.19 2.03
N ASP A 298 4.24 -29.70 1.09
CA ASP A 298 3.46 -30.54 0.18
C ASP A 298 4.32 -31.21 -0.92
N LEU A 299 5.41 -30.57 -1.34
CA LEU A 299 6.38 -31.14 -2.29
C LEU A 299 7.25 -32.25 -1.68
N GLY A 300 7.39 -32.25 -0.35
CA GLY A 300 8.21 -33.18 0.42
C GLY A 300 9.36 -32.48 1.15
N GLU A 301 9.83 -33.11 2.23
CA GLU A 301 10.78 -32.54 3.21
C GLU A 301 12.14 -32.12 2.63
N ASN A 302 12.47 -32.56 1.40
CA ASN A 302 13.76 -32.26 0.76
C ASN A 302 13.79 -30.89 0.07
N TYR A 303 12.66 -30.20 -0.08
CA TYR A 303 12.60 -28.89 -0.73
C TYR A 303 12.58 -27.76 0.30
N GLN A 304 13.54 -26.84 0.15
CA GLN A 304 13.63 -25.63 0.99
C GLN A 304 14.25 -24.46 0.22
N ALA A 305 14.01 -23.26 0.70
CA ALA A 305 14.71 -22.08 0.22
C ALA A 305 16.11 -21.99 0.82
N VAL A 306 17.12 -21.78 -0.03
CA VAL A 306 18.52 -21.52 0.39
C VAL A 306 18.89 -20.06 0.32
N ASP A 307 18.10 -19.27 -0.42
CA ASP A 307 18.22 -17.81 -0.52
C ASP A 307 16.85 -17.19 -0.81
N THR A 308 16.67 -15.93 -0.45
CA THR A 308 15.40 -15.25 -0.61
C THR A 308 15.62 -13.78 -0.95
N VAL A 309 15.02 -13.35 -2.07
CA VAL A 309 14.96 -11.95 -2.47
C VAL A 309 13.52 -11.45 -2.26
N TYR A 310 13.37 -10.32 -1.60
CA TYR A 310 12.10 -9.66 -1.36
C TYR A 310 12.09 -8.27 -1.98
N SER A 311 11.10 -7.99 -2.82
CA SER A 311 10.92 -6.69 -3.48
C SER A 311 9.50 -6.18 -3.28
N MET A 312 9.36 -5.13 -2.50
CA MET A 312 8.10 -4.42 -2.29
C MET A 312 7.93 -3.31 -3.34
N HIS A 313 6.71 -3.10 -3.82
CA HIS A 313 6.45 -2.10 -4.85
C HIS A 313 5.28 -1.14 -4.53
N ASN A 314 4.46 -1.43 -3.50
CA ASN A 314 3.41 -0.52 -3.02
C ASN A 314 3.70 -0.10 -1.57
N PHE A 315 4.48 0.97 -1.39
CA PHE A 315 4.93 1.36 -0.04
C PHE A 315 5.48 2.79 0.02
N ILE A 316 5.63 3.27 1.24
CA ILE A 316 6.54 4.38 1.56
C ILE A 316 7.79 3.77 2.18
N ASP A 317 8.93 4.01 1.55
CA ASP A 317 10.22 3.68 2.13
C ASP A 317 10.59 4.72 3.18
N THR A 318 10.57 4.35 4.44
CA THR A 318 10.90 5.26 5.53
C THR A 318 12.41 5.49 5.69
N THR A 319 13.24 4.84 4.88
CA THR A 319 14.69 5.08 4.85
C THR A 319 15.01 6.34 4.06
N ASP A 320 14.41 6.49 2.87
CA ASP A 320 14.60 7.64 1.99
C ASP A 320 13.37 8.56 1.90
N TRP A 321 12.27 8.18 2.55
CA TRP A 321 10.99 8.88 2.55
C TRP A 321 10.42 9.08 1.14
N ILE A 322 10.44 8.04 0.34
CA ILE A 322 9.87 8.05 -1.02
C ILE A 322 8.64 7.15 -1.09
N ILE A 323 7.57 7.69 -1.63
CA ILE A 323 6.39 6.91 -2.05
C ILE A 323 6.75 6.15 -3.31
N ARG A 324 6.44 4.86 -3.34
CA ARG A 324 6.62 3.99 -4.51
C ARG A 324 5.34 3.21 -4.77
N LYS A 325 4.90 3.25 -6.03
CA LYS A 325 3.77 2.46 -6.52
C LYS A 325 4.16 1.79 -7.82
N GLY A 326 4.33 0.46 -7.77
CA GLY A 326 4.72 -0.38 -8.91
C GLY A 326 3.73 -1.50 -9.20
#